data_a3783e4b43a489dc0ef7708183ece56c
#
_entry.id   a3783e4b43a489dc0ef7708183ece56c
#
_cell.length_a   1.000
_cell.length_b   1.000
_cell.length_c   1.000
_cell.angle_alpha   90.00
_cell.angle_beta   90.00
_cell.angle_gamma   90.00
#
_symmetry.space_group_name_H-M   'P 1'
#
loop_
_entity.id
_entity.type
_entity.pdbx_description
1 polymer ?
#
loop_
_entity_poly.entity_id
_entity_poly.type
_entity_poly.pdbx_seq_one_letter_code
_entity_poly.pdbx_strand_id
1 'polypeptide(L)'
;MDDVGHGRTLLSGHSSLNCVARLMAVALDVAETREPLSPDRAWWLRVPAVLLGPRSVFFALREDDPDDVAARSEPLLLIVWMAGAAAVLATPTAGALLDKPEYDAPLVAVWAFVAGGLYGAVGYLLFGFALFFGTRLLGSLGDFRRERQVVGFALTPLALSLLVLFPVRLALYGADTFRDGGPDEGTGEAALLALQLGFVVWSLALLAIGVRVVHGWTWLRTSAAVAAGIALLAAILGVFLLI
;
A
#
# COMPACT_ATOMS: atom_id res chain seq x y z
N MET A 1 -16.84 76.36 -31.83
CA MET A 1 -16.20 76.40 -30.52
C MET A 1 -16.94 75.38 -29.65
N ASP A 2 -16.50 74.26 -29.25
CA ASP A 2 -15.33 73.39 -29.49
C ASP A 2 -15.83 72.04 -29.10
N ASP A 3 -15.71 71.14 -30.02
CA ASP A 3 -16.00 69.71 -29.76
C ASP A 3 -14.65 68.96 -29.58
N VAL A 4 -14.32 68.56 -28.37
CA VAL A 4 -13.13 67.81 -28.09
C VAL A 4 -13.43 66.64 -27.16
N GLY A 5 -13.39 65.43 -27.72
CA GLY A 5 -12.71 64.33 -27.10
C GLY A 5 -13.47 63.37 -26.20
N HIS A 6 -14.21 62.41 -26.78
CA HIS A 6 -14.51 61.14 -26.13
C HIS A 6 -14.23 60.00 -27.08
N GLY A 7 -12.96 59.57 -27.12
CA GLY A 7 -12.56 58.47 -27.95
C GLY A 7 -11.24 57.80 -27.55
N ARG A 8 -11.10 57.27 -26.34
CA ARG A 8 -9.96 56.42 -25.96
C ARG A 8 -10.17 55.69 -24.67
N THR A 9 -11.03 54.68 -24.62
CA THR A 9 -11.01 53.73 -23.48
C THR A 9 -11.54 52.35 -23.79
N LEU A 10 -11.81 51.98 -25.05
CA LEU A 10 -12.37 50.67 -25.36
C LEU A 10 -11.39 49.64 -25.97
N LEU A 11 -10.10 50.01 -26.16
CA LEU A 11 -9.12 49.10 -26.79
C LEU A 11 -8.26 48.29 -25.80
N SER A 12 -8.33 48.54 -24.50
CA SER A 12 -7.53 47.82 -23.49
C SER A 12 -8.13 46.53 -23.04
N GLY A 13 -9.44 46.33 -23.17
CA GLY A 13 -10.13 45.11 -22.71
C GLY A 13 -9.97 43.89 -23.64
N HIS A 14 -9.79 44.12 -24.94
CA HIS A 14 -9.68 43.03 -25.91
C HIS A 14 -8.33 42.30 -25.91
N SER A 15 -7.26 42.99 -25.52
CA SER A 15 -5.91 42.38 -25.47
C SER A 15 -5.75 41.44 -24.28
N SER A 16 -6.34 41.73 -23.13
CA SER A 16 -6.29 40.87 -21.94
C SER A 16 -7.13 39.58 -22.09
N LEU A 17 -8.32 39.70 -22.68
CA LEU A 17 -9.18 38.56 -22.97
C LEU A 17 -8.53 37.58 -23.96
N ASN A 18 -7.88 38.12 -25.00
CA ASN A 18 -7.16 37.29 -25.96
C ASN A 18 -5.91 36.63 -25.35
N CYS A 19 -5.25 37.27 -24.39
CA CYS A 19 -4.13 36.64 -23.66
C CYS A 19 -4.59 35.48 -22.77
N VAL A 20 -5.67 35.66 -22.02
CA VAL A 20 -6.27 34.58 -21.18
C VAL A 20 -6.78 33.42 -22.04
N ALA A 21 -7.45 33.72 -23.15
CA ALA A 21 -7.93 32.68 -24.07
C ALA A 21 -6.76 31.89 -24.69
N ARG A 22 -5.65 32.53 -25.05
CA ARG A 22 -4.44 31.84 -25.54
C ARG A 22 -3.77 31.02 -24.45
N LEU A 23 -3.68 31.50 -23.20
CA LEU A 23 -3.14 30.73 -22.08
C LEU A 23 -4.01 29.50 -21.75
N MET A 24 -5.35 29.66 -21.81
CA MET A 24 -6.26 28.50 -21.67
C MET A 24 -6.12 27.50 -22.82
N ALA A 25 -6.00 27.98 -24.07
CA ALA A 25 -5.80 27.10 -25.22
C ALA A 25 -4.47 26.34 -25.12
N VAL A 26 -3.38 27.00 -24.70
CA VAL A 26 -2.08 26.34 -24.46
C VAL A 26 -2.17 25.37 -23.30
N ALA A 27 -2.88 25.71 -22.22
CA ALA A 27 -3.05 24.82 -21.09
C ALA A 27 -3.88 23.57 -21.44
N LEU A 28 -4.89 23.72 -22.28
CA LEU A 28 -5.70 22.63 -22.80
C LEU A 28 -4.88 21.74 -23.77
N ASP A 29 -4.09 22.34 -24.66
CA ASP A 29 -3.21 21.64 -25.58
C ASP A 29 -2.10 20.85 -24.85
N VAL A 30 -1.52 21.42 -23.77
CA VAL A 30 -0.58 20.72 -22.89
C VAL A 30 -1.25 19.59 -22.09
N ALA A 31 -2.53 19.72 -21.76
CA ALA A 31 -3.29 18.66 -21.10
C ALA A 31 -3.65 17.53 -22.07
N GLU A 32 -3.91 17.86 -23.34
CA GLU A 32 -4.29 16.91 -24.39
C GLU A 32 -3.08 16.18 -25.00
N THR A 33 -1.87 16.80 -24.97
CA THR A 33 -0.60 16.17 -25.43
C THR A 33 0.06 15.29 -24.38
N ARG A 34 -0.48 15.17 -23.14
CA ARG A 34 -0.09 14.08 -22.26
C ARG A 34 -0.60 12.77 -22.87
N GLU A 35 0.29 12.07 -23.59
CA GLU A 35 0.03 10.67 -23.95
C GLU A 35 -0.55 9.96 -22.71
N PRO A 36 -1.74 9.37 -22.83
CA PRO A 36 -2.28 8.58 -21.73
C PRO A 36 -1.22 7.53 -21.40
N LEU A 37 -0.69 7.59 -20.17
CA LEU A 37 0.27 6.58 -19.69
C LEU A 37 -0.33 5.22 -20.04
N SER A 38 0.48 4.36 -20.68
CA SER A 38 0.01 3.02 -20.99
C SER A 38 -0.63 2.43 -19.72
N PRO A 39 -1.78 1.75 -19.81
CA PRO A 39 -2.50 1.23 -18.66
C PRO A 39 -1.60 0.50 -17.68
N ASP A 40 -0.59 -0.24 -18.17
CA ASP A 40 0.39 -0.97 -17.37
C ASP A 40 1.34 -0.04 -16.59
N ARG A 41 1.80 1.03 -17.20
CA ARG A 41 2.65 2.02 -16.54
C ARG A 41 1.88 2.79 -15.45
N ALA A 42 0.61 3.08 -15.69
CA ALA A 42 -0.26 3.71 -14.69
C ALA A 42 -0.47 2.80 -13.47
N TRP A 43 -0.55 1.48 -13.67
CA TRP A 43 -0.74 0.52 -12.59
C TRP A 43 0.48 0.43 -11.66
N TRP A 44 1.69 0.34 -12.21
CA TRP A 44 2.93 0.34 -11.42
C TRP A 44 3.15 1.64 -10.63
N LEU A 45 2.71 2.77 -11.16
CA LEU A 45 2.78 4.07 -10.47
C LEU A 45 1.83 4.16 -9.27
N ARG A 46 0.79 3.33 -9.19
CA ARG A 46 -0.11 3.27 -8.04
C ARG A 46 0.59 2.80 -6.77
N VAL A 47 1.64 1.99 -6.89
CA VAL A 47 2.40 1.47 -5.74
C VAL A 47 3.03 2.60 -4.91
N PRO A 48 3.89 3.48 -5.46
CA PRO A 48 4.37 4.63 -4.70
C PRO A 48 3.27 5.66 -4.42
N ALA A 49 2.29 5.80 -5.30
CA ALA A 49 1.21 6.77 -5.13
C ALA A 49 0.30 6.46 -3.93
N VAL A 50 0.12 5.18 -3.57
CA VAL A 50 -0.71 4.81 -2.41
C VAL A 50 -0.12 5.32 -1.08
N LEU A 51 1.20 5.51 -1.01
CA LEU A 51 1.86 6.05 0.17
C LEU A 51 1.64 7.56 0.35
N LEU A 52 1.53 8.31 -0.77
CA LEU A 52 1.43 9.77 -0.79
C LEU A 52 -0.02 10.26 -0.91
N GLY A 53 -0.84 9.55 -1.69
CA GLY A 53 -2.22 9.93 -1.97
C GLY A 53 -3.17 8.71 -2.00
N PRO A 54 -3.37 7.99 -0.89
CA PRO A 54 -4.11 6.72 -0.89
C PRO A 54 -5.53 6.84 -1.43
N ARG A 55 -6.19 7.96 -1.17
CA ARG A 55 -7.58 8.16 -1.61
C ARG A 55 -7.73 8.13 -3.13
N SER A 56 -6.81 8.74 -3.87
CA SER A 56 -6.87 8.77 -5.33
C SER A 56 -6.65 7.38 -5.93
N VAL A 57 -5.73 6.59 -5.36
CA VAL A 57 -5.45 5.23 -5.81
C VAL A 57 -6.65 4.30 -5.55
N PHE A 58 -7.23 4.36 -4.35
CA PHE A 58 -8.40 3.54 -4.03
C PHE A 58 -9.68 3.99 -4.74
N PHE A 59 -9.79 5.29 -5.06
CA PHE A 59 -10.88 5.79 -5.88
C PHE A 59 -10.78 5.26 -7.32
N ALA A 60 -9.58 5.29 -7.91
CA ALA A 60 -9.33 4.68 -9.21
C ALA A 60 -9.63 3.16 -9.19
N LEU A 61 -9.22 2.44 -8.12
CA LEU A 61 -9.53 1.02 -7.96
C LEU A 61 -11.04 0.73 -7.87
N ARG A 62 -11.81 1.66 -7.31
CA ARG A 62 -13.27 1.56 -7.28
C ARG A 62 -13.89 1.64 -8.68
N GLU A 63 -13.33 2.48 -9.55
CA GLU A 63 -13.85 2.77 -10.90
C GLU A 63 -13.29 1.81 -11.95
N ASP A 64 -12.19 1.10 -11.68
CA ASP A 64 -11.60 0.14 -12.60
C ASP A 64 -12.57 -1.01 -12.92
N ASP A 65 -12.52 -1.48 -14.18
CA ASP A 65 -13.25 -2.66 -14.61
C ASP A 65 -12.74 -3.90 -13.85
N PRO A 66 -13.62 -4.81 -13.38
CA PRO A 66 -13.22 -6.05 -12.71
C PRO A 66 -12.26 -6.92 -13.53
N ASP A 67 -12.37 -6.94 -14.85
CA ASP A 67 -11.48 -7.71 -15.72
C ASP A 67 -10.10 -7.09 -15.83
N ASP A 68 -10.00 -5.75 -15.91
CA ASP A 68 -8.74 -5.01 -15.85
C ASP A 68 -8.03 -5.19 -14.50
N VAL A 69 -8.80 -5.19 -13.42
CA VAL A 69 -8.33 -5.45 -12.07
C VAL A 69 -7.73 -6.86 -11.95
N ALA A 70 -8.35 -7.85 -12.61
CA ALA A 70 -7.87 -9.23 -12.60
C ALA A 70 -6.58 -9.45 -13.41
N ALA A 71 -6.41 -8.72 -14.51
CA ALA A 71 -5.28 -8.87 -15.42
C ALA A 71 -3.98 -8.24 -14.90
N ARG A 72 -4.03 -7.36 -13.88
CA ARG A 72 -2.90 -6.51 -13.45
C ARG A 72 -2.50 -6.73 -12.00
N SER A 73 -2.25 -7.97 -11.64
CA SER A 73 -1.89 -8.36 -10.27
C SER A 73 -0.37 -8.36 -10.00
N GLU A 74 0.50 -8.26 -11.01
CA GLU A 74 1.94 -8.42 -10.86
C GLU A 74 2.60 -7.47 -9.85
N PRO A 75 2.31 -6.15 -9.85
CA PRO A 75 2.88 -5.25 -8.83
C PRO A 75 2.47 -5.62 -7.43
N LEU A 76 1.24 -6.11 -7.25
CA LEU A 76 0.74 -6.53 -5.95
C LEU A 76 1.40 -7.81 -5.47
N LEU A 77 1.71 -8.76 -6.36
CA LEU A 77 2.42 -9.98 -5.99
C LEU A 77 3.81 -9.66 -5.44
N LEU A 78 4.51 -8.71 -6.03
CA LEU A 78 5.81 -8.25 -5.52
C LEU A 78 5.66 -7.62 -4.12
N ILE A 79 4.68 -6.74 -3.92
CA ILE A 79 4.40 -6.13 -2.61
C ILE A 79 4.08 -7.19 -1.57
N VAL A 80 3.19 -8.13 -1.92
CA VAL A 80 2.79 -9.23 -1.06
C VAL A 80 3.98 -10.10 -0.67
N TRP A 81 4.84 -10.42 -1.64
CA TRP A 81 6.07 -11.16 -1.39
C TRP A 81 7.00 -10.43 -0.42
N MET A 82 7.27 -9.15 -0.67
CA MET A 82 8.14 -8.34 0.19
C MET A 82 7.55 -8.14 1.59
N ALA A 83 6.25 -7.89 1.69
CA ALA A 83 5.57 -7.78 2.98
C ALA A 83 5.60 -9.09 3.76
N GLY A 84 5.45 -10.23 3.08
CA GLY A 84 5.60 -11.55 3.68
C GLY A 84 7.03 -11.81 4.18
N ALA A 85 8.05 -11.43 3.40
CA ALA A 85 9.44 -11.50 3.82
C ALA A 85 9.71 -10.63 5.05
N ALA A 86 9.19 -9.39 5.07
CA ALA A 86 9.27 -8.50 6.24
C ALA A 86 8.64 -9.14 7.49
N ALA A 87 7.47 -9.77 7.32
CA ALA A 87 6.76 -10.43 8.42
C ALA A 87 7.54 -11.64 8.96
N VAL A 88 8.08 -12.50 8.07
CA VAL A 88 8.88 -13.66 8.45
C VAL A 88 10.14 -13.24 9.17
N LEU A 89 10.87 -12.25 8.66
CA LEU A 89 12.11 -11.73 9.27
C LEU A 89 11.88 -11.02 10.61
N ALA A 90 10.65 -10.59 10.88
CA ALA A 90 10.27 -10.00 12.18
C ALA A 90 9.85 -11.07 13.21
N THR A 91 9.88 -12.37 12.85
CA THR A 91 9.52 -13.43 13.80
C THR A 91 10.70 -13.83 14.70
N PRO A 92 10.45 -14.25 15.95
CA PRO A 92 11.51 -14.81 16.82
C PRO A 92 12.22 -16.02 16.20
N THR A 93 11.51 -16.81 15.40
CA THR A 93 12.10 -17.96 14.69
C THR A 93 13.19 -17.51 13.71
N ALA A 94 13.00 -16.40 13.02
CA ALA A 94 14.04 -15.86 12.13
C ALA A 94 15.25 -15.37 12.93
N GLY A 95 15.01 -14.76 14.10
CA GLY A 95 16.07 -14.30 15.00
C GLY A 95 16.96 -15.41 15.57
N ALA A 96 16.52 -16.66 15.55
CA ALA A 96 17.26 -17.81 16.10
C ALA A 96 17.77 -18.80 15.02
N LEU A 97 17.74 -18.44 13.75
CA LEU A 97 18.06 -19.38 12.67
C LEU A 97 19.52 -19.81 12.65
N LEU A 98 20.46 -18.90 12.94
CA LEU A 98 21.89 -19.21 12.95
C LEU A 98 22.40 -19.86 14.25
N ASP A 99 21.55 -20.01 15.26
CA ASP A 99 21.89 -20.77 16.48
C ASP A 99 21.92 -22.27 16.23
N LYS A 100 21.29 -22.70 15.13
CA LYS A 100 21.33 -24.09 14.69
C LYS A 100 22.52 -24.35 13.78
N PRO A 101 23.39 -25.31 14.09
CA PRO A 101 24.59 -25.58 13.30
C PRO A 101 24.35 -26.05 11.88
N GLU A 102 23.09 -26.39 11.56
CA GLU A 102 22.67 -26.85 10.26
C GLU A 102 22.42 -25.70 9.27
N TYR A 103 22.31 -24.45 9.75
CA TYR A 103 22.01 -23.29 8.92
C TYR A 103 23.23 -22.36 8.77
N ASP A 104 23.50 -22.01 7.52
CA ASP A 104 24.46 -20.97 7.15
C ASP A 104 23.75 -19.74 6.59
N ALA A 105 24.45 -18.62 6.46
CA ALA A 105 23.89 -17.37 6.02
C ALA A 105 23.21 -17.44 4.61
N PRO A 106 23.79 -18.14 3.60
CA PRO A 106 23.09 -18.35 2.32
C PRO A 106 21.79 -19.12 2.44
N LEU A 107 21.77 -20.17 3.27
CA LEU A 107 20.57 -20.97 3.51
C LEU A 107 19.48 -20.17 4.20
N VAL A 108 19.84 -19.34 5.20
CA VAL A 108 18.93 -18.41 5.88
C VAL A 108 18.32 -17.41 4.88
N ALA A 109 19.11 -16.85 3.97
CA ALA A 109 18.63 -15.91 2.95
C ALA A 109 17.62 -16.58 1.99
N VAL A 110 17.93 -17.80 1.53
CA VAL A 110 17.02 -18.58 0.66
C VAL A 110 15.73 -18.93 1.40
N TRP A 111 15.84 -19.36 2.67
CA TRP A 111 14.68 -19.67 3.49
C TRP A 111 13.79 -18.45 3.70
N ALA A 112 14.36 -17.30 4.04
CA ALA A 112 13.60 -16.06 4.22
C ALA A 112 12.89 -15.63 2.95
N PHE A 113 13.56 -15.79 1.79
CA PHE A 113 12.97 -15.48 0.49
C PHE A 113 11.78 -16.41 0.15
N VAL A 114 11.95 -17.72 0.29
CA VAL A 114 10.90 -18.71 -0.02
C VAL A 114 9.75 -18.62 0.99
N ALA A 115 10.08 -18.62 2.29
CA ALA A 115 9.09 -18.49 3.36
C ALA A 115 8.33 -17.17 3.26
N GLY A 116 9.04 -16.07 2.97
CA GLY A 116 8.43 -14.76 2.76
C GLY A 116 7.39 -14.77 1.66
N GLY A 117 7.70 -15.36 0.50
CA GLY A 117 6.75 -15.50 -0.59
C GLY A 117 5.52 -16.34 -0.21
N LEU A 118 5.74 -17.47 0.46
CA LEU A 118 4.66 -18.35 0.89
C LEU A 118 3.76 -17.68 1.95
N TYR A 119 4.36 -17.11 2.99
CA TYR A 119 3.63 -16.38 4.04
C TYR A 119 2.88 -15.18 3.48
N GLY A 120 3.53 -14.42 2.57
CA GLY A 120 2.90 -13.30 1.90
C GLY A 120 1.67 -13.74 1.11
N ALA A 121 1.80 -14.79 0.29
CA ALA A 121 0.70 -15.30 -0.53
C ALA A 121 -0.45 -15.83 0.33
N VAL A 122 -0.16 -16.65 1.34
CA VAL A 122 -1.16 -17.18 2.27
C VAL A 122 -1.81 -16.03 3.05
N GLY A 123 -1.02 -15.11 3.59
CA GLY A 123 -1.52 -13.94 4.30
C GLY A 123 -2.44 -13.08 3.43
N TYR A 124 -2.02 -12.79 2.21
CA TYR A 124 -2.80 -12.01 1.25
C TYR A 124 -4.18 -12.62 0.96
N LEU A 125 -4.23 -13.95 0.79
CA LEU A 125 -5.48 -14.67 0.59
C LEU A 125 -6.35 -14.67 1.84
N LEU A 126 -5.76 -14.94 3.01
CA LEU A 126 -6.49 -14.99 4.29
C LEU A 126 -7.03 -13.60 4.69
N PHE A 127 -6.19 -12.56 4.60
CA PHE A 127 -6.62 -11.19 4.89
C PHE A 127 -7.66 -10.70 3.88
N GLY A 128 -7.49 -11.02 2.59
CA GLY A 128 -8.46 -10.71 1.56
C GLY A 128 -9.81 -11.40 1.81
N PHE A 129 -9.78 -12.68 2.20
CA PHE A 129 -10.97 -13.44 2.55
C PHE A 129 -11.67 -12.87 3.80
N ALA A 130 -10.91 -12.60 4.85
CA ALA A 130 -11.43 -12.03 6.08
C ALA A 130 -12.05 -10.65 5.86
N LEU A 131 -11.39 -9.80 5.05
CA LEU A 131 -11.94 -8.50 4.69
C LEU A 131 -13.22 -8.65 3.88
N PHE A 132 -13.23 -9.53 2.89
CA PHE A 132 -14.43 -9.82 2.08
C PHE A 132 -15.61 -10.26 2.95
N PHE A 133 -15.38 -11.15 3.91
CA PHE A 133 -16.43 -11.55 4.86
C PHE A 133 -16.87 -10.39 5.76
N GLY A 134 -15.91 -9.63 6.31
CA GLY A 134 -16.22 -8.47 7.15
C GLY A 134 -17.05 -7.41 6.42
N THR A 135 -16.73 -7.13 5.14
CA THR A 135 -17.51 -6.21 4.32
C THR A 135 -18.87 -6.79 3.93
N ARG A 136 -18.95 -8.08 3.64
CA ARG A 136 -20.22 -8.79 3.35
C ARG A 136 -21.20 -8.76 4.53
N LEU A 137 -20.72 -8.99 5.75
CA LEU A 137 -21.55 -8.92 6.97
C LEU A 137 -22.22 -7.55 7.14
N LEU A 138 -21.57 -6.50 6.63
CA LEU A 138 -22.08 -5.14 6.70
C LEU A 138 -22.82 -4.69 5.41
N GLY A 139 -23.18 -5.65 4.54
CA GLY A 139 -24.00 -5.41 3.37
C GLY A 139 -23.22 -4.88 2.15
N SER A 140 -21.95 -5.24 1.99
CA SER A 140 -21.22 -5.04 0.75
C SER A 140 -21.69 -6.03 -0.32
N LEU A 141 -21.79 -5.54 -1.55
CA LEU A 141 -21.95 -6.36 -2.75
C LEU A 141 -20.62 -6.48 -3.53
N GLY A 142 -19.51 -6.06 -2.90
CA GLY A 142 -18.18 -6.04 -3.52
C GLY A 142 -17.66 -7.43 -3.92
N ASP A 143 -16.73 -7.45 -4.87
CA ASP A 143 -16.06 -8.64 -5.36
C ASP A 143 -14.83 -8.97 -4.51
N PHE A 144 -14.59 -10.27 -4.29
CA PHE A 144 -13.43 -10.78 -3.55
C PHE A 144 -12.08 -10.34 -4.15
N ARG A 145 -12.00 -10.21 -5.47
CA ARG A 145 -10.78 -9.75 -6.14
C ARG A 145 -10.43 -8.32 -5.78
N ARG A 146 -11.43 -7.44 -5.73
CA ARG A 146 -11.25 -6.03 -5.36
C ARG A 146 -10.84 -5.88 -3.90
N GLU A 147 -11.43 -6.67 -2.99
CA GLU A 147 -11.04 -6.68 -1.57
C GLU A 147 -9.58 -7.12 -1.39
N ARG A 148 -9.14 -8.16 -2.08
CA ARG A 148 -7.73 -8.58 -2.08
C ARG A 148 -6.80 -7.46 -2.57
N GLN A 149 -7.19 -6.72 -3.59
CA GLN A 149 -6.35 -5.62 -4.08
C GLN A 149 -6.25 -4.47 -3.09
N VAL A 150 -7.34 -4.17 -2.37
CA VAL A 150 -7.29 -3.23 -1.24
C VAL A 150 -6.26 -3.69 -0.22
N VAL A 151 -6.28 -4.97 0.15
CA VAL A 151 -5.27 -5.56 1.04
C VAL A 151 -3.87 -5.45 0.45
N GLY A 152 -3.68 -5.81 -0.83
CA GLY A 152 -2.38 -5.74 -1.50
C GLY A 152 -1.76 -4.35 -1.48
N PHE A 153 -2.52 -3.32 -1.82
CA PHE A 153 -2.05 -1.94 -1.73
C PHE A 153 -1.81 -1.48 -0.29
N ALA A 154 -2.62 -1.95 0.66
CA ALA A 154 -2.43 -1.64 2.07
C ALA A 154 -1.16 -2.26 2.67
N LEU A 155 -0.61 -3.33 2.08
CA LEU A 155 0.65 -3.97 2.48
C LEU A 155 1.89 -3.19 2.00
N THR A 156 1.76 -2.15 1.18
CA THR A 156 2.89 -1.37 0.67
C THR A 156 3.82 -0.82 1.76
N PRO A 157 3.34 -0.27 2.90
CA PRO A 157 4.25 0.13 3.97
C PRO A 157 5.05 -1.03 4.56
N LEU A 158 4.45 -2.22 4.71
CA LEU A 158 5.18 -3.40 5.18
C LEU A 158 6.25 -3.86 4.18
N ALA A 159 5.97 -3.82 2.89
CA ALA A 159 6.97 -4.05 1.85
C ALA A 159 8.11 -3.01 1.93
N LEU A 160 7.78 -1.74 2.20
CA LEU A 160 8.75 -0.68 2.39
C LEU A 160 9.61 -0.91 3.66
N SER A 161 9.03 -1.44 4.74
CA SER A 161 9.78 -1.76 5.96
C SER A 161 10.91 -2.75 5.68
N LEU A 162 10.71 -3.74 4.82
CA LEU A 162 11.77 -4.65 4.38
C LEU A 162 12.94 -3.91 3.74
N LEU A 163 12.66 -2.93 2.88
CA LEU A 163 13.69 -2.18 2.17
C LEU A 163 14.42 -1.17 3.06
N VAL A 164 13.79 -0.68 4.11
CA VAL A 164 14.33 0.36 4.97
C VAL A 164 14.91 -0.23 6.26
N LEU A 165 14.12 -1.01 7.00
CA LEU A 165 14.53 -1.48 8.33
C LEU A 165 15.48 -2.67 8.26
N PHE A 166 15.29 -3.59 7.32
CA PHE A 166 16.12 -4.78 7.25
C PHE A 166 17.58 -4.48 6.89
N PRO A 167 17.90 -3.63 5.89
CA PRO A 167 19.29 -3.21 5.65
C PRO A 167 19.91 -2.47 6.83
N VAL A 168 19.14 -1.63 7.53
CA VAL A 168 19.62 -0.93 8.73
C VAL A 168 19.95 -1.93 9.85
N ARG A 169 19.05 -2.89 10.09
CA ARG A 169 19.25 -3.95 11.08
C ARG A 169 20.50 -4.79 10.75
N LEU A 170 20.64 -5.19 9.49
CA LEU A 170 21.78 -5.95 9.03
C LEU A 170 23.10 -5.14 9.11
N ALA A 171 23.06 -3.83 8.83
CA ALA A 171 24.24 -2.97 8.96
C ALA A 171 24.67 -2.75 10.41
N LEU A 172 23.71 -2.72 11.36
CA LEU A 172 23.99 -2.52 12.79
C LEU A 172 24.45 -3.79 13.48
N TYR A 173 23.82 -4.92 13.21
CA TYR A 173 23.98 -6.17 13.94
C TYR A 173 24.59 -7.31 13.12
N GLY A 174 24.67 -7.16 11.80
CA GLY A 174 25.20 -8.20 10.91
C GLY A 174 24.47 -9.53 11.06
N ALA A 175 25.25 -10.62 11.20
CA ALA A 175 24.72 -11.96 11.36
C ALA A 175 24.04 -12.20 12.71
N ASP A 176 24.32 -11.36 13.73
CA ASP A 176 23.69 -11.48 15.05
C ASP A 176 22.18 -11.19 15.02
N THR A 177 21.70 -10.50 13.99
CA THR A 177 20.25 -10.37 13.69
C THR A 177 19.52 -11.72 13.64
N PHE A 178 20.24 -12.81 13.36
CA PHE A 178 19.71 -14.17 13.21
C PHE A 178 20.14 -15.11 14.34
N ARG A 179 20.54 -14.55 15.50
CA ARG A 179 20.97 -15.28 16.70
C ARG A 179 20.17 -14.85 17.91
N ASP A 180 19.87 -15.80 18.80
CA ASP A 180 19.31 -15.49 20.11
C ASP A 180 20.41 -14.93 21.05
N GLY A 181 20.06 -13.97 21.91
CA GLY A 181 20.97 -13.41 22.92
C GLY A 181 22.09 -12.53 22.36
N GLY A 182 21.91 -12.02 21.12
CA GLY A 182 22.89 -11.15 20.49
C GLY A 182 22.85 -9.69 20.96
N PRO A 183 23.75 -8.83 20.47
CA PRO A 183 23.76 -7.39 20.77
C PRO A 183 22.55 -6.63 20.21
N ASP A 184 21.72 -7.28 19.43
CA ASP A 184 20.44 -6.78 18.96
C ASP A 184 19.35 -6.82 20.07
N GLU A 185 19.57 -7.56 21.17
CA GLU A 185 18.70 -7.52 22.33
C GLU A 185 18.97 -6.24 23.15
N GLY A 186 18.06 -5.29 23.11
CA GLY A 186 18.22 -4.07 23.91
C GLY A 186 17.42 -2.88 23.39
N THR A 187 17.89 -1.66 23.76
CA THR A 187 17.19 -0.41 23.39
C THR A 187 17.13 -0.20 21.87
N GLY A 188 18.14 -0.68 21.14
CA GLY A 188 18.18 -0.60 19.68
C GLY A 188 17.10 -1.46 19.03
N GLU A 189 16.91 -2.70 19.51
CA GLU A 189 15.85 -3.56 19.06
C GLU A 189 14.46 -2.99 19.36
N ALA A 190 14.26 -2.47 20.59
CA ALA A 190 13.01 -1.83 20.95
C ALA A 190 12.66 -0.66 20.02
N ALA A 191 13.65 0.12 19.59
CA ALA A 191 13.47 1.20 18.62
C ALA A 191 13.09 0.68 17.23
N LEU A 192 13.76 -0.36 16.74
CA LEU A 192 13.46 -0.98 15.45
C LEU A 192 12.10 -1.67 15.45
N LEU A 193 11.74 -2.32 16.56
CA LEU A 193 10.40 -2.89 16.75
C LEU A 193 9.32 -1.80 16.75
N ALA A 194 9.55 -0.68 17.45
CA ALA A 194 8.63 0.43 17.44
C ALA A 194 8.43 1.01 16.03
N LEU A 195 9.49 1.13 15.23
CA LEU A 195 9.43 1.52 13.83
C LEU A 195 8.65 0.49 12.99
N GLN A 196 8.90 -0.79 13.18
CA GLN A 196 8.17 -1.87 12.51
C GLN A 196 6.67 -1.80 12.82
N LEU A 197 6.30 -1.59 14.09
CA LEU A 197 4.91 -1.36 14.49
C LEU A 197 4.32 -0.11 13.83
N GLY A 198 5.11 0.94 13.64
CA GLY A 198 4.71 2.12 12.87
C GLY A 198 4.29 1.77 11.43
N PHE A 199 5.04 0.92 10.74
CA PHE A 199 4.67 0.44 9.40
C PHE A 199 3.41 -0.43 9.42
N VAL A 200 3.21 -1.26 10.46
CA VAL A 200 1.96 -2.03 10.64
C VAL A 200 0.77 -1.10 10.82
N VAL A 201 0.88 -0.11 11.70
CA VAL A 201 -0.19 0.88 11.92
C VAL A 201 -0.49 1.66 10.63
N TRP A 202 0.54 2.03 9.87
CA TRP A 202 0.35 2.68 8.58
C TRP A 202 -0.38 1.78 7.58
N SER A 203 -0.02 0.50 7.50
CA SER A 203 -0.74 -0.49 6.66
C SER A 203 -2.20 -0.63 7.06
N LEU A 204 -2.51 -0.69 8.36
CA LEU A 204 -3.89 -0.73 8.86
C LEU A 204 -4.67 0.56 8.53
N ALA A 205 -4.02 1.71 8.61
CA ALA A 205 -4.63 2.98 8.21
C ALA A 205 -4.94 3.01 6.71
N LEU A 206 -4.03 2.53 5.86
CA LEU A 206 -4.27 2.40 4.42
C LEU A 206 -5.40 1.41 4.12
N LEU A 207 -5.47 0.28 4.83
CA LEU A 207 -6.56 -0.68 4.72
C LEU A 207 -7.91 -0.03 5.03
N ALA A 208 -8.01 0.70 6.14
CA ALA A 208 -9.22 1.40 6.52
C ALA A 208 -9.61 2.49 5.50
N ILE A 209 -8.63 3.27 4.99
CA ILE A 209 -8.87 4.25 3.93
C ILE A 209 -9.36 3.56 2.66
N GLY A 210 -8.73 2.45 2.27
CA GLY A 210 -9.08 1.67 1.10
C GLY A 210 -10.52 1.15 1.14
N VAL A 211 -10.89 0.47 2.22
CA VAL A 211 -12.26 -0.03 2.42
C VAL A 211 -13.26 1.13 2.39
N ARG A 212 -12.95 2.23 3.08
CA ARG A 212 -13.84 3.39 3.11
C ARG A 212 -14.08 3.97 1.72
N VAL A 213 -13.04 4.15 0.94
CA VAL A 213 -13.11 4.78 -0.39
C VAL A 213 -13.79 3.87 -1.40
N VAL A 214 -13.42 2.59 -1.42
CA VAL A 214 -13.95 1.60 -2.36
C VAL A 214 -15.46 1.40 -2.13
N HIS A 215 -15.91 1.33 -0.89
CA HIS A 215 -17.33 1.13 -0.57
C HIS A 215 -18.12 2.43 -0.40
N GLY A 216 -17.46 3.59 -0.31
CA GLY A 216 -18.12 4.86 -0.02
C GLY A 216 -18.74 4.93 1.38
N TRP A 217 -18.19 4.20 2.34
CA TRP A 217 -18.76 4.06 3.68
C TRP A 217 -18.30 5.14 4.67
N THR A 218 -19.06 5.26 5.77
CA THR A 218 -18.64 6.05 6.93
C THR A 218 -17.49 5.36 7.67
N TRP A 219 -16.72 6.11 8.44
CA TRP A 219 -15.64 5.55 9.26
C TRP A 219 -16.11 4.45 10.21
N LEU A 220 -17.27 4.63 10.86
CA LEU A 220 -17.81 3.64 11.79
C LEU A 220 -18.09 2.29 11.11
N ARG A 221 -18.73 2.33 9.94
CA ARG A 221 -19.04 1.11 9.17
C ARG A 221 -17.76 0.44 8.65
N THR A 222 -16.80 1.24 8.22
CA THR A 222 -15.48 0.75 7.78
C THR A 222 -14.73 0.08 8.92
N SER A 223 -14.64 0.74 10.08
CA SER A 223 -13.97 0.16 11.26
C SER A 223 -14.64 -1.13 11.73
N ALA A 224 -15.96 -1.19 11.69
CA ALA A 224 -16.70 -2.41 12.03
C ALA A 224 -16.41 -3.55 11.05
N ALA A 225 -16.30 -3.27 9.74
CA ALA A 225 -15.96 -4.27 8.73
C ALA A 225 -14.53 -4.83 8.93
N VAL A 226 -13.57 -3.93 9.13
CA VAL A 226 -12.17 -4.32 9.38
C VAL A 226 -12.06 -5.11 10.70
N ALA A 227 -12.73 -4.66 11.76
CA ALA A 227 -12.76 -5.38 13.04
C ALA A 227 -13.40 -6.76 12.92
N ALA A 228 -14.50 -6.90 12.15
CA ALA A 228 -15.13 -8.20 11.89
C ALA A 228 -14.19 -9.14 11.12
N GLY A 229 -13.45 -8.62 10.14
CA GLY A 229 -12.42 -9.39 9.41
C GLY A 229 -11.28 -9.85 10.34
N ILE A 230 -10.76 -8.97 11.19
CA ILE A 230 -9.72 -9.31 12.17
C ILE A 230 -10.24 -10.36 13.18
N ALA A 231 -11.46 -10.22 13.67
CA ALA A 231 -12.07 -11.19 14.57
C ALA A 231 -12.23 -12.57 13.92
N LEU A 232 -12.60 -12.63 12.63
CA LEU A 232 -12.66 -13.88 11.87
C LEU A 232 -11.28 -14.53 11.76
N LEU A 233 -10.23 -13.76 11.44
CA LEU A 233 -8.86 -14.29 11.39
C LEU A 233 -8.41 -14.81 12.75
N ALA A 234 -8.66 -14.06 13.82
CA ALA A 234 -8.32 -14.50 15.17
C ALA A 234 -9.05 -15.79 15.56
N ALA A 235 -10.31 -15.95 15.17
CA ALA A 235 -11.06 -17.17 15.38
C ALA A 235 -10.47 -18.36 14.61
N ILE A 236 -10.11 -18.17 13.34
CA ILE A 236 -9.46 -19.21 12.51
C ILE A 236 -8.14 -19.64 13.15
N LEU A 237 -7.26 -18.68 13.49
CA LEU A 237 -5.97 -18.97 14.11
C LEU A 237 -6.13 -19.61 15.49
N GLY A 238 -7.13 -19.19 16.28
CA GLY A 238 -7.43 -19.78 17.58
C GLY A 238 -7.83 -21.24 17.48
N VAL A 239 -8.61 -21.62 16.48
CA VAL A 239 -8.97 -23.02 16.23
C VAL A 239 -7.72 -23.85 15.87
N PHE A 240 -6.82 -23.32 15.04
CA PHE A 240 -5.57 -24.00 14.68
C PHE A 240 -4.61 -24.20 15.87
N LEU A 241 -4.64 -23.32 16.86
CA LEU A 241 -3.81 -23.44 18.06
C LEU A 241 -4.38 -24.41 19.11
N LEU A 242 -5.67 -24.78 18.98
CA LEU A 242 -6.34 -25.71 19.89
C LEU A 242 -6.34 -27.18 19.41
N ILE A 243 -5.95 -27.40 18.14
CA ILE A 243 -5.82 -28.74 17.51
C ILE A 243 -4.36 -29.15 17.51
#